data_f8af91754019d98911ab3142a4731c5b
#
_entry.id   f8af91754019d98911ab3142a4731c5b
#
_cell.length_a   1.000
_cell.length_b   1.000
_cell.length_c   1.000
_cell.angle_alpha   90.00
_cell.angle_beta   90.00
_cell.angle_gamma   90.00
#
_symmetry.space_group_name_H-M   'P 1'
#
loop_
_entity.id
_entity.type
_entity.pdbx_description
1 polymer ?
#
loop_
_entity_poly.entity_id
_entity_poly.type
_entity_poly.pdbx_seq_one_letter_code
_entity_poly.pdbx_strand_id
1 'polypeptide(L)'
;EKSTFYKSIETFGTAIAQNSKIYRIKKNDIKKKLDVQGRFVKAGDVIATLKNDVQVVAEIDGRLGTREIAQGVLGTDSLIITLDDLKKIVIDIKVPENFVGILKSGLKAEISSTAFDKNFTGNIGSVSSRVDPSTRSILARVIVDNSKYEIIPGQLLTVKIIYDETRQIGVPESSVTIQGKTAFVYVVNGETVDKKNIQIGKRNFGKVSILDGVSEGDQIVTEGVSKVRDKSKIKIIKQANR
;
A
#
# COMPACT_ATOMS: atom_id res chain seq x y z
N GLU A 1 0.32 15.92 -22.35
CA GLU A 1 -0.30 16.36 -21.10
C GLU A 1 0.60 16.10 -19.90
N LYS A 2 0.38 16.83 -18.80
CA LYS A 2 1.08 16.55 -17.54
C LYS A 2 0.44 15.40 -16.79
N SER A 3 1.24 14.44 -16.39
CA SER A 3 0.85 13.28 -15.57
C SER A 3 1.75 13.16 -14.34
N THR A 4 1.25 12.50 -13.32
CA THR A 4 2.03 12.23 -12.10
C THR A 4 2.87 10.97 -12.29
N PHE A 5 4.16 11.09 -12.01
CA PHE A 5 5.13 10.01 -12.04
C PHE A 5 5.78 9.85 -10.68
N TYR A 6 6.04 8.62 -10.27
CA TYR A 6 6.67 8.32 -8.99
C TYR A 6 7.58 7.09 -9.09
N LYS A 7 8.40 6.91 -8.07
CA LYS A 7 9.08 5.65 -7.80
C LYS A 7 8.36 4.93 -6.68
N SER A 8 8.48 3.62 -6.61
CA SER A 8 7.86 2.83 -5.55
C SER A 8 8.78 1.74 -5.04
N ILE A 9 8.56 1.37 -3.78
CA ILE A 9 9.13 0.19 -3.14
C ILE A 9 7.97 -0.73 -2.83
N GLU A 10 8.02 -1.97 -3.28
CA GLU A 10 7.03 -2.97 -2.98
C GLU A 10 7.56 -3.95 -1.93
N THR A 11 6.78 -4.21 -0.92
CA THR A 11 7.09 -5.12 0.18
C THR A 11 5.82 -5.74 0.73
N PHE A 12 5.97 -6.64 1.70
CA PHE A 12 4.86 -7.29 2.37
C PHE A 12 4.86 -6.93 3.85
N GLY A 13 3.69 -6.93 4.45
CA GLY A 13 3.55 -6.69 5.88
C GLY A 13 2.35 -7.40 6.48
N THR A 14 2.41 -7.59 7.79
CA THR A 14 1.32 -8.18 8.53
C THR A 14 0.47 -7.08 9.17
N ALA A 15 -0.84 -7.18 8.98
CA ALA A 15 -1.80 -6.30 9.62
C ALA A 15 -1.87 -6.58 11.11
N ILE A 16 -1.84 -5.53 11.93
CA ILE A 16 -2.08 -5.58 13.39
C ILE A 16 -3.07 -4.50 13.77
N ALA A 17 -3.85 -4.70 14.83
CA ALA A 17 -4.70 -3.67 15.40
C ALA A 17 -3.83 -2.55 15.97
N GLN A 18 -4.26 -1.28 15.83
CA GLN A 18 -3.53 -0.16 16.40
C GLN A 18 -3.49 -0.24 17.93
N ASN A 19 -4.61 -0.61 18.54
CA ASN A 19 -4.73 -0.86 19.98
C ASN A 19 -5.29 -2.28 20.17
N SER A 20 -4.65 -3.05 21.05
CA SER A 20 -5.08 -4.39 21.39
C SER A 20 -4.94 -4.60 22.89
N LYS A 21 -5.91 -5.27 23.48
CA LYS A 21 -5.89 -5.74 24.87
C LYS A 21 -5.98 -7.26 24.89
N ILE A 22 -5.25 -7.88 25.80
CA ILE A 22 -5.20 -9.32 25.94
C ILE A 22 -5.56 -9.71 27.36
N TYR A 23 -6.63 -10.44 27.50
CA TYR A 23 -7.10 -10.98 28.78
C TYR A 23 -6.74 -12.48 28.84
N ARG A 24 -6.05 -12.88 29.89
CA ARG A 24 -5.69 -14.29 30.15
C ARG A 24 -6.50 -14.77 31.33
N ILE A 25 -7.35 -15.75 31.13
CA ILE A 25 -8.27 -16.28 32.15
C ILE A 25 -8.07 -17.78 32.22
N LYS A 26 -7.86 -18.34 33.42
CA LYS A 26 -7.86 -19.80 33.63
C LYS A 26 -9.26 -20.33 33.34
N LYS A 27 -9.37 -21.33 32.48
CA LYS A 27 -10.69 -21.90 32.10
C LYS A 27 -11.51 -22.34 33.32
N ASN A 28 -10.84 -22.91 34.31
CA ASN A 28 -11.50 -23.37 35.53
C ASN A 28 -12.06 -22.24 36.42
N ASP A 29 -11.62 -21.01 36.25
CA ASP A 29 -12.09 -19.86 37.02
C ASP A 29 -13.30 -19.17 36.38
N ILE A 30 -13.68 -19.54 35.16
CA ILE A 30 -14.78 -18.92 34.42
C ILE A 30 -16.11 -19.49 34.98
N LYS A 31 -16.97 -18.57 35.48
CA LYS A 31 -18.36 -18.87 35.85
C LYS A 31 -19.29 -18.66 34.65
N LYS A 32 -19.11 -17.57 33.94
CA LYS A 32 -19.89 -17.21 32.73
C LYS A 32 -18.99 -16.42 31.78
N LYS A 33 -18.97 -16.79 30.52
CA LYS A 33 -18.33 -15.98 29.47
C LYS A 33 -19.38 -15.49 28.48
N LEU A 34 -19.14 -14.32 27.92
CA LEU A 34 -19.84 -13.88 26.74
C LEU A 34 -19.46 -14.81 25.58
N ASP A 35 -20.35 -15.04 24.63
CA ASP A 35 -19.97 -15.60 23.35
C ASP A 35 -19.22 -14.50 22.57
N VAL A 36 -17.89 -14.68 22.51
CA VAL A 36 -16.96 -13.57 22.25
C VAL A 36 -16.43 -13.53 20.82
N GLN A 37 -16.61 -14.60 20.05
CA GLN A 37 -15.99 -14.70 18.73
C GLN A 37 -16.56 -13.63 17.77
N GLY A 38 -15.72 -12.66 17.41
CA GLY A 38 -16.08 -11.62 16.44
C GLY A 38 -17.08 -10.55 16.94
N ARG A 39 -17.50 -10.62 18.22
CA ARG A 39 -18.45 -9.66 18.79
C ARG A 39 -17.81 -8.30 19.01
N PHE A 40 -18.51 -7.22 18.65
CA PHE A 40 -18.13 -5.88 19.02
C PHE A 40 -18.61 -5.56 20.43
N VAL A 41 -17.76 -4.99 21.27
CA VAL A 41 -18.04 -4.52 22.62
C VAL A 41 -17.57 -3.09 22.81
N LYS A 42 -18.19 -2.40 23.76
CA LYS A 42 -17.77 -1.07 24.22
C LYS A 42 -16.95 -1.16 25.48
N ALA A 43 -16.14 -0.17 25.73
CA ALA A 43 -15.45 -0.04 27.01
C ALA A 43 -16.46 -0.09 28.17
N GLY A 44 -16.17 -0.90 29.20
CA GLY A 44 -17.07 -1.16 30.34
C GLY A 44 -17.98 -2.38 30.17
N ASP A 45 -18.15 -2.94 28.97
CA ASP A 45 -18.96 -4.14 28.80
C ASP A 45 -18.31 -5.36 29.48
N VAL A 46 -19.13 -6.20 30.14
CA VAL A 46 -18.66 -7.41 30.81
C VAL A 46 -18.41 -8.51 29.77
N ILE A 47 -17.15 -8.95 29.64
CA ILE A 47 -16.73 -10.01 28.71
C ILE A 47 -16.65 -11.40 29.36
N ALA A 48 -16.39 -11.45 30.66
CA ALA A 48 -16.45 -12.69 31.44
C ALA A 48 -16.77 -12.39 32.91
N THR A 49 -17.38 -13.38 33.61
CA THR A 49 -17.55 -13.38 35.05
C THR A 49 -16.82 -14.59 35.63
N LEU A 50 -15.98 -14.39 36.61
CA LEU A 50 -15.23 -15.42 37.29
C LEU A 50 -16.06 -16.08 38.44
N LYS A 51 -15.63 -17.24 38.94
CA LYS A 51 -16.32 -17.96 40.02
C LYS A 51 -16.42 -17.20 41.33
N ASN A 52 -15.51 -16.29 41.58
CA ASN A 52 -15.53 -15.35 42.71
C ASN A 52 -16.36 -14.07 42.44
N ASP A 53 -17.20 -14.10 41.40
CA ASP A 53 -18.06 -12.99 40.95
C ASP A 53 -17.28 -11.75 40.46
N VAL A 54 -15.97 -11.85 40.29
CA VAL A 54 -15.19 -10.76 39.66
C VAL A 54 -15.53 -10.70 38.19
N GLN A 55 -15.81 -9.49 37.72
CA GLN A 55 -16.13 -9.21 36.31
C GLN A 55 -14.85 -8.78 35.57
N VAL A 56 -14.61 -9.41 34.41
CA VAL A 56 -13.62 -8.97 33.43
C VAL A 56 -14.35 -8.08 32.44
N VAL A 57 -13.97 -6.80 32.39
CA VAL A 57 -14.61 -5.79 31.54
C VAL A 57 -13.72 -5.39 30.37
N ALA A 58 -14.33 -4.98 29.26
CA ALA A 58 -13.63 -4.43 28.12
C ALA A 58 -13.00 -3.09 28.50
N GLU A 59 -11.70 -2.92 28.28
CA GLU A 59 -10.99 -1.67 28.57
C GLU A 59 -11.08 -0.65 27.41
N ILE A 60 -11.37 -1.10 26.21
CA ILE A 60 -11.50 -0.30 25.00
C ILE A 60 -12.71 -0.75 24.18
N ASP A 61 -13.19 0.10 23.29
CA ASP A 61 -14.11 -0.33 22.23
C ASP A 61 -13.38 -1.20 21.23
N GLY A 62 -13.97 -2.31 20.82
CA GLY A 62 -13.33 -3.16 19.85
C GLY A 62 -14.04 -4.46 19.56
N ARG A 63 -13.41 -5.31 18.77
CA ARG A 63 -13.89 -6.64 18.40
C ARG A 63 -13.16 -7.70 19.20
N LEU A 64 -13.93 -8.59 19.80
CA LEU A 64 -13.40 -9.69 20.58
C LEU A 64 -12.96 -10.87 19.68
N GLY A 65 -11.79 -11.41 19.98
CA GLY A 65 -11.30 -12.69 19.47
C GLY A 65 -10.98 -13.63 20.63
N THR A 66 -10.95 -14.93 20.36
CA THR A 66 -10.55 -15.94 21.34
C THR A 66 -9.47 -16.85 20.80
N ARG A 67 -8.54 -17.20 21.69
CA ARG A 67 -7.53 -18.23 21.43
C ARG A 67 -7.45 -19.14 22.65
N GLU A 68 -7.60 -20.42 22.43
CA GLU A 68 -7.35 -21.40 23.46
C GLU A 68 -5.88 -21.82 23.45
N ILE A 69 -5.24 -21.85 24.61
CA ILE A 69 -3.90 -22.41 24.78
C ILE A 69 -4.03 -23.78 25.40
N ALA A 70 -3.49 -24.78 24.72
CA ALA A 70 -3.46 -26.15 25.21
C ALA A 70 -2.62 -26.25 26.50
N GLN A 71 -3.03 -27.18 27.37
CA GLN A 71 -2.31 -27.53 28.57
C GLN A 71 -0.85 -27.91 28.25
N GLY A 72 0.11 -27.37 28.98
CA GLY A 72 1.53 -27.67 28.80
C GLY A 72 2.39 -26.52 28.25
N VAL A 73 1.82 -25.58 27.52
CA VAL A 73 2.59 -24.42 26.95
C VAL A 73 2.82 -23.35 28.02
N LEU A 74 1.89 -23.18 28.99
CA LEU A 74 1.99 -22.24 30.11
C LEU A 74 1.62 -22.89 31.45
N GLY A 75 1.64 -24.22 31.55
CA GLY A 75 1.34 -24.99 32.78
C GLY A 75 -0.12 -25.02 33.21
N THR A 76 -1.01 -24.25 32.58
CA THR A 76 -2.45 -24.21 32.89
C THR A 76 -3.28 -24.03 31.61
N ASP A 77 -4.44 -24.68 31.64
CA ASP A 77 -5.45 -24.51 30.58
C ASP A 77 -6.04 -23.09 30.66
N SER A 78 -5.67 -22.23 29.73
CA SER A 78 -6.03 -20.81 29.74
C SER A 78 -6.78 -20.42 28.48
N LEU A 79 -7.80 -19.59 28.68
CA LEU A 79 -8.48 -18.87 27.61
C LEU A 79 -7.80 -17.49 27.42
N ILE A 80 -7.37 -17.20 26.21
CA ILE A 80 -6.95 -15.86 25.83
C ILE A 80 -8.08 -15.20 25.06
N ILE A 81 -8.52 -14.05 25.56
CA ILE A 81 -9.45 -13.17 24.87
C ILE A 81 -8.64 -11.98 24.37
N THR A 82 -8.71 -11.68 23.09
CA THR A 82 -8.16 -10.45 22.50
C THR A 82 -9.28 -9.46 22.28
N LEU A 83 -9.00 -8.20 22.49
CA LEU A 83 -9.90 -7.09 22.21
C LEU A 83 -9.14 -6.09 21.34
N ASP A 84 -9.53 -6.01 20.07
CA ASP A 84 -8.84 -5.25 19.05
C ASP A 84 -9.66 -4.06 18.59
N ASP A 85 -9.12 -2.85 18.73
CA ASP A 85 -9.65 -1.66 18.04
C ASP A 85 -9.24 -1.75 16.55
N LEU A 86 -10.21 -2.07 15.72
CA LEU A 86 -10.02 -2.26 14.28
C LEU A 86 -10.28 -1.02 13.43
N LYS A 87 -10.58 0.14 14.03
CA LYS A 87 -10.85 1.39 13.27
C LYS A 87 -9.65 1.81 12.43
N LYS A 88 -8.45 1.56 12.96
CA LYS A 88 -7.19 1.72 12.24
C LYS A 88 -6.37 0.45 12.32
N ILE A 89 -5.74 0.13 11.21
CA ILE A 89 -4.80 -0.99 11.13
C ILE A 89 -3.39 -0.41 10.97
N VAL A 90 -2.47 -1.03 11.65
CA VAL A 90 -1.04 -0.82 11.48
C VAL A 90 -0.49 -2.01 10.71
N ILE A 91 0.31 -1.76 9.69
CA ILE A 91 0.97 -2.81 8.92
C ILE A 91 2.47 -2.69 9.18
N ASP A 92 3.04 -3.68 9.86
CA ASP A 92 4.48 -3.76 10.08
C ASP A 92 5.14 -4.32 8.82
N ILE A 93 6.00 -3.51 8.19
CA ILE A 93 6.72 -3.83 6.96
C ILE A 93 8.21 -3.81 7.18
N LYS A 94 8.93 -4.68 6.47
CA LYS A 94 10.38 -4.69 6.41
C LYS A 94 10.83 -4.15 5.06
N VAL A 95 11.66 -3.11 5.08
CA VAL A 95 12.17 -2.45 3.88
C VAL A 95 13.68 -2.62 3.83
N PRO A 96 14.28 -3.02 2.69
CA PRO A 96 15.73 -3.18 2.58
C PRO A 96 16.52 -1.92 2.95
N GLU A 97 17.69 -2.08 3.58
CA GLU A 97 18.50 -0.98 4.12
C GLU A 97 18.95 0.05 3.08
N ASN A 98 19.06 -0.34 1.81
CA ASN A 98 19.42 0.59 0.73
C ASN A 98 18.37 1.70 0.49
N PHE A 99 17.18 1.57 1.05
CA PHE A 99 16.12 2.59 0.98
C PHE A 99 16.03 3.46 2.23
N VAL A 100 16.94 3.30 3.22
CA VAL A 100 16.89 4.03 4.49
C VAL A 100 16.88 5.55 4.31
N GLY A 101 17.63 6.07 3.33
CA GLY A 101 17.67 7.51 3.02
C GLY A 101 16.39 8.07 2.40
N ILE A 102 15.48 7.20 1.95
CA ILE A 102 14.21 7.57 1.32
C ILE A 102 13.05 7.46 2.30
N LEU A 103 13.12 6.48 3.20
CA LEU A 103 12.05 6.19 4.16
C LEU A 103 11.88 7.32 5.16
N LYS A 104 10.65 7.85 5.23
CA LYS A 104 10.25 8.85 6.23
C LYS A 104 8.77 8.74 6.52
N SER A 105 8.37 9.22 7.70
CA SER A 105 6.95 9.37 8.05
C SER A 105 6.23 10.26 7.03
N GLY A 106 4.98 9.95 6.75
CA GLY A 106 4.13 10.67 5.81
C GLY A 106 4.19 10.19 4.36
N LEU A 107 5.14 9.31 3.97
CA LEU A 107 5.12 8.72 2.63
C LEU A 107 3.83 7.95 2.41
N LYS A 108 3.22 8.15 1.23
CA LYS A 108 2.01 7.44 0.80
C LYS A 108 2.30 5.95 0.59
N ALA A 109 1.35 5.12 0.93
CA ALA A 109 1.37 3.69 0.66
C ALA A 109 0.05 3.24 0.06
N GLU A 110 0.12 2.42 -0.98
CA GLU A 110 -0.99 1.65 -1.53
C GLU A 110 -0.91 0.23 -0.97
N ILE A 111 -2.03 -0.27 -0.49
CA ILE A 111 -2.13 -1.57 0.15
C ILE A 111 -3.10 -2.45 -0.65
N SER A 112 -2.66 -3.64 -1.00
CA SER A 112 -3.47 -4.62 -1.71
C SER A 112 -3.35 -6.00 -1.09
N SER A 113 -4.31 -6.86 -1.40
CA SER A 113 -4.30 -8.28 -1.05
C SER A 113 -5.15 -9.03 -2.06
N THR A 114 -4.85 -10.31 -2.26
CA THR A 114 -5.69 -11.20 -3.08
C THR A 114 -7.07 -11.45 -2.49
N ALA A 115 -7.28 -11.08 -1.22
CA ALA A 115 -8.58 -11.20 -0.55
C ALA A 115 -9.56 -10.06 -0.88
N PHE A 116 -9.10 -9.00 -1.57
CA PHE A 116 -9.91 -7.82 -1.87
C PHE A 116 -9.77 -7.42 -3.33
N ASP A 117 -10.88 -7.02 -3.95
CA ASP A 117 -10.91 -6.50 -5.33
C ASP A 117 -10.55 -5.00 -5.40
N LYS A 118 -10.09 -4.42 -4.32
CA LYS A 118 -9.74 -2.99 -4.22
C LYS A 118 -8.43 -2.78 -3.46
N ASN A 119 -7.84 -1.62 -3.68
CA ASN A 119 -6.70 -1.15 -2.93
C ASN A 119 -7.14 -0.23 -1.79
N PHE A 120 -6.40 -0.31 -0.67
CA PHE A 120 -6.50 0.64 0.43
C PHE A 120 -5.34 1.64 0.31
N THR A 121 -5.50 2.79 0.95
CA THR A 121 -4.46 3.80 1.03
C THR A 121 -4.09 4.05 2.48
N GLY A 122 -2.81 4.28 2.71
CA GLY A 122 -2.28 4.60 4.02
C GLY A 122 -1.04 5.47 3.90
N ASN A 123 -0.42 5.75 5.04
CA ASN A 123 0.82 6.50 5.10
C ASN A 123 1.79 5.83 6.07
N ILE A 124 3.10 6.00 5.84
CA ILE A 124 4.10 5.61 6.82
C ILE A 124 3.92 6.47 8.06
N GLY A 125 3.56 5.84 9.17
CA GLY A 125 3.41 6.49 10.47
C GLY A 125 4.73 6.62 11.22
N SER A 126 5.57 5.57 11.14
CA SER A 126 6.88 5.56 11.79
C SER A 126 7.88 4.69 11.06
N VAL A 127 9.15 5.01 11.25
CA VAL A 127 10.30 4.24 10.75
C VAL A 127 11.24 3.98 11.93
N SER A 128 11.73 2.76 12.06
CA SER A 128 12.69 2.39 13.09
C SER A 128 13.99 3.22 12.96
N SER A 129 14.61 3.53 14.08
CA SER A 129 15.93 4.17 14.11
C SER A 129 17.09 3.18 13.91
N ARG A 130 16.80 1.90 13.75
CA ARG A 130 17.80 0.84 13.62
C ARG A 130 17.48 -0.10 12.47
N VAL A 131 18.53 -0.53 11.77
CA VAL A 131 18.50 -1.62 10.80
C VAL A 131 18.70 -2.93 11.54
N ASP A 132 17.92 -3.94 11.19
CA ASP A 132 18.14 -5.32 11.66
C ASP A 132 19.33 -5.93 10.88
N PRO A 133 20.46 -6.23 11.53
CA PRO A 133 21.64 -6.72 10.82
C PRO A 133 21.48 -8.14 10.27
N SER A 134 20.53 -8.92 10.80
CA SER A 134 20.27 -10.29 10.36
C SER A 134 19.48 -10.33 9.04
N THR A 135 18.54 -9.42 8.88
CA THR A 135 17.67 -9.34 7.70
C THR A 135 18.05 -8.23 6.73
N ARG A 136 19.02 -7.36 7.11
CA ARG A 136 19.41 -6.16 6.34
C ARG A 136 18.22 -5.30 5.96
N SER A 137 17.29 -5.14 6.89
CA SER A 137 16.07 -4.38 6.69
C SER A 137 15.79 -3.42 7.84
N ILE A 138 15.00 -2.40 7.54
CA ILE A 138 14.47 -1.46 8.51
C ILE A 138 12.97 -1.69 8.68
N LEU A 139 12.51 -1.70 9.93
CA LEU A 139 11.09 -1.79 10.24
C LEU A 139 10.42 -0.44 10.01
N ALA A 140 9.32 -0.42 9.27
CA ALA A 140 8.45 0.73 9.15
C ALA A 140 6.99 0.30 9.41
N ARG A 141 6.16 1.25 9.84
CA ARG A 141 4.75 1.05 10.14
C ARG A 141 3.90 1.89 9.22
N VAL A 142 3.01 1.26 8.49
CA VAL A 142 1.99 1.93 7.68
C VAL A 142 0.70 1.97 8.46
N ILE A 143 0.06 3.14 8.53
CA ILE A 143 -1.23 3.33 9.18
C ILE A 143 -2.29 3.44 8.08
N VAL A 144 -3.35 2.63 8.21
CA VAL A 144 -4.45 2.53 7.27
C VAL A 144 -5.76 2.78 8.00
N ASP A 145 -6.63 3.63 7.44
CA ASP A 145 -8.00 3.74 7.91
C ASP A 145 -8.78 2.47 7.56
N ASN A 146 -9.41 1.86 8.56
CA ASN A 146 -10.18 0.63 8.44
C ASN A 146 -11.60 0.79 9.01
N SER A 147 -12.18 1.96 8.86
CA SER A 147 -13.50 2.30 9.39
C SER A 147 -14.62 1.35 8.95
N LYS A 148 -14.41 0.63 7.84
CA LYS A 148 -15.32 -0.43 7.34
C LYS A 148 -15.01 -1.83 7.90
N TYR A 149 -13.97 -1.97 8.73
CA TYR A 149 -13.55 -3.24 9.34
C TYR A 149 -13.24 -4.38 8.36
N GLU A 150 -12.71 -4.04 7.19
CA GLU A 150 -12.43 -5.00 6.11
C GLU A 150 -11.09 -5.71 6.29
N ILE A 151 -10.07 -4.99 6.77
CA ILE A 151 -8.76 -5.58 7.07
C ILE A 151 -8.80 -6.16 8.48
N ILE A 152 -8.38 -7.42 8.59
CA ILE A 152 -8.36 -8.17 9.86
C ILE A 152 -6.90 -8.35 10.31
N PRO A 153 -6.60 -8.19 11.61
CA PRO A 153 -5.28 -8.49 12.16
C PRO A 153 -4.82 -9.91 11.80
N GLY A 154 -3.54 -10.05 11.46
CA GLY A 154 -2.93 -11.29 11.01
C GLY A 154 -2.89 -11.47 9.49
N GLN A 155 -3.62 -10.67 8.72
CA GLN A 155 -3.56 -10.73 7.26
C GLN A 155 -2.19 -10.28 6.74
N LEU A 156 -1.68 -11.01 5.74
CA LEU A 156 -0.53 -10.59 4.92
C LEU A 156 -1.02 -9.67 3.81
N LEU A 157 -0.40 -8.51 3.71
CA LEU A 157 -0.77 -7.46 2.75
C LEU A 157 0.45 -7.08 1.93
N THR A 158 0.23 -6.80 0.65
CA THR A 158 1.22 -6.16 -0.22
C THR A 158 1.16 -4.66 0.01
N VAL A 159 2.31 -4.04 0.24
CA VAL A 159 2.45 -2.61 0.49
C VAL A 159 3.39 -1.99 -0.54
N LYS A 160 2.89 -1.04 -1.30
CA LYS A 160 3.62 -0.25 -2.28
C LYS A 160 3.82 1.16 -1.75
N ILE A 161 5.05 1.46 -1.30
CA ILE A 161 5.43 2.78 -0.80
C ILE A 161 5.76 3.67 -1.98
N ILE A 162 5.12 4.83 -2.05
CA ILE A 162 5.29 5.80 -3.13
C ILE A 162 6.26 6.90 -2.67
N TYR A 163 7.26 7.16 -3.50
CA TYR A 163 8.24 8.22 -3.25
C TYR A 163 8.68 8.89 -4.56
N ASP A 164 9.39 10.01 -4.45
CA ASP A 164 9.91 10.79 -5.60
C ASP A 164 8.79 11.11 -6.62
N GLU A 165 7.64 11.56 -6.09
CA GLU A 165 6.48 11.94 -6.89
C GLU A 165 6.74 13.28 -7.59
N THR A 166 6.58 13.31 -8.92
CA THR A 166 6.79 14.50 -9.76
C THR A 166 5.70 14.60 -10.80
N ARG A 167 5.33 15.84 -11.16
CA ARG A 167 4.38 16.10 -12.25
C ARG A 167 5.16 16.54 -13.49
N GLN A 168 5.12 15.73 -14.54
CA GLN A 168 5.90 15.89 -15.76
C GLN A 168 5.04 15.63 -16.99
N ILE A 169 5.50 16.08 -18.17
CA ILE A 169 4.87 15.73 -19.44
C ILE A 169 4.96 14.22 -19.62
N GLY A 170 3.81 13.58 -19.78
CA GLY A 170 3.69 12.14 -19.99
C GLY A 170 3.21 11.83 -21.40
N VAL A 171 3.89 10.88 -22.05
CA VAL A 171 3.50 10.32 -23.34
C VAL A 171 3.25 8.82 -23.22
N PRO A 172 2.36 8.21 -24.01
CA PRO A 172 2.21 6.76 -24.05
C PRO A 172 3.55 6.09 -24.40
N GLU A 173 3.87 4.97 -23.76
CA GLU A 173 5.10 4.21 -24.06
C GLU A 173 5.17 3.80 -25.53
N SER A 174 4.02 3.49 -26.16
CA SER A 174 3.92 3.12 -27.58
C SER A 174 4.37 4.22 -28.54
N SER A 175 4.40 5.48 -28.10
CA SER A 175 4.85 6.62 -28.91
C SER A 175 6.36 6.82 -28.90
N VAL A 176 7.07 6.19 -27.96
CA VAL A 176 8.52 6.37 -27.79
C VAL A 176 9.26 5.30 -28.55
N THR A 177 10.18 5.74 -29.42
CA THR A 177 11.09 4.84 -30.13
C THR A 177 12.49 5.00 -29.55
N ILE A 178 13.15 3.87 -29.27
CA ILE A 178 14.53 3.84 -28.78
C ILE A 178 15.42 3.30 -29.92
N GLN A 179 16.45 4.05 -30.28
CA GLN A 179 17.42 3.66 -31.28
C GLN A 179 18.84 3.83 -30.71
N GLY A 180 19.47 2.72 -30.39
CA GLY A 180 20.74 2.74 -29.68
C GLY A 180 20.64 3.41 -28.30
N LYS A 181 21.32 4.52 -28.10
CA LYS A 181 21.30 5.28 -26.85
C LYS A 181 20.33 6.49 -26.88
N THR A 182 19.65 6.72 -27.99
CA THR A 182 18.76 7.86 -28.17
C THR A 182 17.30 7.44 -28.16
N ALA A 183 16.45 8.22 -27.52
CA ALA A 183 15.01 8.08 -27.59
C ALA A 183 14.42 9.24 -28.38
N PHE A 184 13.36 9.00 -29.14
CA PHE A 184 12.68 10.02 -29.90
C PHE A 184 11.18 9.73 -30.02
N VAL A 185 10.44 10.79 -30.34
CA VAL A 185 9.01 10.73 -30.69
C VAL A 185 8.79 11.45 -32.01
N TYR A 186 7.66 11.17 -32.66
CA TYR A 186 7.20 11.96 -33.81
C TYR A 186 6.14 12.95 -33.36
N VAL A 187 6.43 14.24 -33.51
CA VAL A 187 5.49 15.34 -33.23
C VAL A 187 4.80 15.76 -34.50
N VAL A 188 3.48 15.90 -34.46
CA VAL A 188 2.66 16.34 -35.59
C VAL A 188 2.87 17.83 -35.83
N ASN A 189 3.19 18.18 -37.06
CA ASN A 189 3.36 19.57 -37.51
C ASN A 189 2.54 19.77 -38.81
N GLY A 190 1.28 20.18 -38.65
CA GLY A 190 0.33 20.28 -39.74
C GLY A 190 0.04 18.88 -40.36
N GLU A 191 0.37 18.72 -41.66
CA GLU A 191 0.22 17.46 -42.40
C GLU A 191 1.44 16.58 -42.38
N THR A 192 2.49 16.94 -41.61
CA THR A 192 3.75 16.21 -41.52
C THR A 192 4.09 15.87 -40.09
N VAL A 193 5.10 15.03 -39.91
CA VAL A 193 5.67 14.72 -38.58
C VAL A 193 7.14 15.11 -38.51
N ASP A 194 7.54 15.63 -37.37
CA ASP A 194 8.92 15.97 -37.06
C ASP A 194 9.47 14.96 -36.04
N LYS A 195 10.62 14.37 -36.35
CA LYS A 195 11.33 13.51 -35.40
C LYS A 195 12.01 14.41 -34.36
N LYS A 196 11.59 14.30 -33.09
CA LYS A 196 12.20 15.02 -31.97
C LYS A 196 12.89 14.06 -31.03
N ASN A 197 14.18 14.27 -30.79
CA ASN A 197 14.92 13.56 -29.76
C ASN A 197 14.40 14.01 -28.39
N ILE A 198 14.28 13.07 -27.46
CA ILE A 198 13.74 13.29 -26.13
C ILE A 198 14.64 12.72 -25.05
N GLN A 199 14.59 13.30 -23.87
CA GLN A 199 15.11 12.69 -22.66
C GLN A 199 13.95 12.08 -21.87
N ILE A 200 14.02 10.76 -21.69
CA ILE A 200 13.01 10.00 -20.95
C ILE A 200 13.35 9.95 -19.45
N GLY A 201 12.32 9.98 -18.62
CA GLY A 201 12.44 9.84 -17.18
C GLY A 201 11.72 8.60 -16.64
N LYS A 202 10.83 8.79 -15.66
CA LYS A 202 10.08 7.73 -15.00
C LYS A 202 9.02 7.12 -15.90
N ARG A 203 8.66 5.87 -15.61
CA ARG A 203 7.58 5.14 -16.29
C ARG A 203 6.54 4.71 -15.28
N ASN A 204 5.29 5.05 -15.52
CA ASN A 204 4.14 4.63 -14.71
C ASN A 204 2.90 4.48 -15.60
N PHE A 205 2.11 3.45 -15.36
CA PHE A 205 0.81 3.25 -16.02
C PHE A 205 0.81 3.32 -17.55
N GLY A 206 1.83 2.72 -18.20
CA GLY A 206 1.95 2.73 -19.66
C GLY A 206 2.32 4.08 -20.26
N LYS A 207 2.72 5.05 -19.40
CA LYS A 207 3.26 6.36 -19.81
C LYS A 207 4.72 6.50 -19.42
N VAL A 208 5.45 7.26 -20.21
CA VAL A 208 6.84 7.67 -19.96
C VAL A 208 6.87 9.18 -19.72
N SER A 209 7.53 9.61 -18.66
CA SER A 209 7.78 11.04 -18.45
C SER A 209 8.87 11.54 -19.39
N ILE A 210 8.68 12.71 -19.93
CA ILE A 210 9.64 13.39 -20.79
C ILE A 210 10.27 14.53 -19.99
N LEU A 211 11.59 14.48 -19.88
CA LEU A 211 12.37 15.49 -19.17
C LEU A 211 12.72 16.67 -20.10
N ASP A 212 12.95 16.36 -21.39
CA ASP A 212 13.30 17.35 -22.41
C ASP A 212 12.92 16.85 -23.81
N GLY A 213 12.69 17.77 -24.75
CA GLY A 213 12.46 17.51 -26.18
C GLY A 213 11.04 17.70 -26.67
N VAL A 214 10.03 17.83 -25.79
CA VAL A 214 8.63 18.12 -26.16
C VAL A 214 8.02 19.15 -25.24
N SER A 215 7.03 19.87 -25.74
CA SER A 215 6.28 20.87 -25.00
C SER A 215 4.86 20.39 -24.66
N GLU A 216 4.26 20.99 -23.64
CA GLU A 216 2.86 20.73 -23.33
C GLU A 216 1.97 21.23 -24.47
N GLY A 217 1.09 20.36 -24.95
CA GLY A 217 0.23 20.65 -26.11
C GLY A 217 0.73 20.05 -27.44
N ASP A 218 1.99 19.61 -27.51
CA ASP A 218 2.49 18.89 -28.70
C ASP A 218 1.64 17.64 -28.96
N GLN A 219 1.20 17.46 -30.19
CA GLN A 219 0.51 16.25 -30.65
C GLN A 219 1.54 15.20 -31.08
N ILE A 220 1.46 14.03 -30.49
CA ILE A 220 2.45 12.96 -30.70
C ILE A 220 1.79 11.76 -31.35
N VAL A 221 2.47 11.15 -32.32
CA VAL A 221 2.03 9.93 -32.98
C VAL A 221 2.10 8.77 -31.98
N THR A 222 0.96 8.14 -31.69
CA THR A 222 0.84 7.01 -30.75
C THR A 222 0.62 5.67 -31.45
N GLU A 223 0.05 5.68 -32.66
CA GLU A 223 -0.21 4.50 -33.48
C GLU A 223 0.47 4.67 -34.86
N GLY A 224 0.96 3.56 -35.41
CA GLY A 224 1.64 3.59 -36.69
C GLY A 224 3.06 4.18 -36.65
N VAL A 225 3.66 4.31 -35.49
CA VAL A 225 5.01 4.88 -35.28
C VAL A 225 6.06 4.24 -36.18
N SER A 226 5.97 2.91 -36.42
CA SER A 226 6.91 2.19 -37.31
C SER A 226 6.74 2.51 -38.80
N LYS A 227 5.63 3.11 -39.20
CA LYS A 227 5.31 3.43 -40.61
C LYS A 227 5.69 4.87 -40.99
N VAL A 228 6.02 5.72 -40.02
CA VAL A 228 6.38 7.12 -40.26
C VAL A 228 7.90 7.34 -40.17
N ARG A 229 8.37 8.31 -40.90
CA ARG A 229 9.77 8.79 -40.87
C ARG A 229 9.74 10.31 -40.69
N ASP A 230 10.88 10.89 -40.37
CA ASP A 230 11.00 12.32 -40.27
C ASP A 230 10.49 13.02 -41.56
N LYS A 231 9.70 14.08 -41.37
CA LYS A 231 9.06 14.84 -42.47
C LYS A 231 8.04 14.07 -43.31
N SER A 232 7.64 12.87 -42.91
CA SER A 232 6.59 12.12 -43.62
C SER A 232 5.26 12.86 -43.57
N LYS A 233 4.54 12.89 -44.70
CA LYS A 233 3.14 13.30 -44.73
C LYS A 233 2.27 12.28 -44.03
N ILE A 234 1.35 12.74 -43.22
CA ILE A 234 0.40 11.91 -42.47
C ILE A 234 -1.04 12.36 -42.68
N LYS A 235 -1.94 11.43 -42.47
CA LYS A 235 -3.36 11.71 -42.30
C LYS A 235 -3.78 11.26 -40.92
N ILE A 236 -4.29 12.16 -40.11
CA ILE A 236 -4.78 11.86 -38.77
C ILE A 236 -6.08 11.08 -38.93
N ILE A 237 -6.11 9.80 -38.52
CA ILE A 237 -7.27 8.93 -38.61
C ILE A 237 -8.09 9.01 -37.32
N LYS A 238 -7.44 9.16 -36.16
CA LYS A 238 -8.04 9.20 -34.83
C LYS A 238 -7.25 10.13 -33.92
N GLN A 239 -7.94 11.03 -33.25
CA GLN A 239 -7.35 11.73 -32.09
C GLN A 239 -7.77 11.02 -30.82
N ALA A 240 -6.79 10.71 -29.94
CA ALA A 240 -7.11 10.25 -28.59
C ALA A 240 -7.82 11.40 -27.87
N ASN A 241 -9.02 11.16 -27.38
CA ASN A 241 -9.74 12.14 -26.56
C ASN A 241 -8.88 12.51 -25.34
N ARG A 242 -8.83 13.80 -25.04
CA ARG A 242 -8.15 14.36 -23.86
C ARG A 242 -8.79 13.91 -22.58
#